data_945ef6ae0514b67430c94e62f093053c
#
_entry.id   945ef6ae0514b67430c94e62f093053c
#
_cell.length_a   1.000
_cell.length_b   1.000
_cell.length_c   1.000
_cell.angle_alpha   90.00
_cell.angle_beta   90.00
_cell.angle_gamma   90.00
#
_symmetry.space_group_name_H-M   'P 1'
#
loop_
_entity.id
_entity.type
_entity.pdbx_description
1 polymer ?
#
loop_
_entity_poly.entity_id
_entity_poly.type
_entity_poly.pdbx_seq_one_letter_code
_entity_poly.pdbx_strand_id
1 'polypeptide(L)'
;MIDVPVFTLERDIAASMDQVWAALSAPSLLGQWYGAGVETVTHGFAFEEGGEWRTEMRFNGQCDHSRILFKTIEEKARLVWLHQSTDADWQKAPSQSLPNWPQDILTTITLAPAGEHTKLGVSMVPVAASLTERVCFVEYLPMVEGGWRQNLARMERLLVGEAA
;
A
#
# COMPACT_ATOMS: atom_id res chain seq x y z
N MET A 1 -2.35 -2.27 -29.08
CA MET A 1 -2.66 -2.65 -27.69
C MET A 1 -1.85 -1.77 -26.76
N ILE A 2 -2.51 -1.14 -25.81
CA ILE A 2 -1.81 -0.29 -24.84
C ILE A 2 -1.48 -1.17 -23.64
N ASP A 3 -0.21 -1.25 -23.30
CA ASP A 3 0.24 -2.06 -22.17
C ASP A 3 -0.26 -1.46 -20.85
N VAL A 4 -0.60 -2.32 -19.90
CA VAL A 4 -0.97 -1.88 -18.55
C VAL A 4 0.32 -1.44 -17.84
N PRO A 5 0.38 -0.19 -17.31
CA PRO A 5 1.58 0.25 -16.61
C PRO A 5 1.75 -0.50 -15.30
N VAL A 6 3.01 -0.76 -14.94
CA VAL A 6 3.36 -1.46 -13.71
C VAL A 6 4.38 -0.62 -12.95
N PHE A 7 4.12 -0.38 -11.66
CA PHE A 7 5.10 0.20 -10.76
C PHE A 7 5.79 -0.92 -10.00
N THR A 8 7.12 -0.86 -9.87
CA THR A 8 7.89 -1.81 -9.05
C THR A 8 8.96 -1.09 -8.25
N LEU A 9 9.22 -1.58 -7.05
CA LEU A 9 10.26 -1.05 -6.17
C LEU A 9 10.77 -2.19 -5.29
N GLU A 10 12.08 -2.22 -5.03
CA GLU A 10 12.68 -3.15 -4.08
C GLU A 10 13.50 -2.38 -3.05
N ARG A 11 13.57 -2.89 -1.82
CA ARG A 11 14.38 -2.32 -0.75
C ARG A 11 14.83 -3.41 0.20
N ASP A 12 16.08 -3.34 0.63
CA ASP A 12 16.57 -4.16 1.75
C ASP A 12 16.16 -3.47 3.05
N ILE A 13 15.35 -4.16 3.84
CA ILE A 13 14.92 -3.66 5.14
C ILE A 13 15.84 -4.26 6.21
N ALA A 14 16.44 -3.42 7.04
CA ALA A 14 17.36 -3.84 8.09
C ALA A 14 16.62 -4.45 9.29
N ALA A 15 15.79 -5.47 9.02
CA ALA A 15 14.98 -6.17 10.01
C ALA A 15 14.74 -7.60 9.53
N SER A 16 14.42 -8.49 10.47
CA SER A 16 14.16 -9.90 10.17
C SER A 16 12.85 -10.11 9.42
N MET A 17 12.70 -11.28 8.81
CA MET A 17 11.45 -11.67 8.15
C MET A 17 10.26 -11.61 9.12
N ASP A 18 10.45 -12.04 10.36
CA ASP A 18 9.41 -11.98 11.39
C ASP A 18 8.98 -10.55 11.71
N GLN A 19 9.94 -9.65 11.84
CA GLN A 19 9.67 -8.24 12.13
C GLN A 19 8.95 -7.56 10.97
N VAL A 20 9.40 -7.78 9.74
CA VAL A 20 8.77 -7.20 8.55
C VAL A 20 7.36 -7.74 8.39
N TRP A 21 7.16 -9.04 8.57
CA TRP A 21 5.83 -9.63 8.47
C TRP A 21 4.89 -9.07 9.53
N ALA A 22 5.36 -8.88 10.76
CA ALA A 22 4.57 -8.25 11.82
C ALA A 22 4.13 -6.84 11.41
N ALA A 23 5.01 -6.06 10.78
CA ALA A 23 4.68 -4.71 10.30
C ALA A 23 3.61 -4.72 9.21
N LEU A 24 3.54 -5.80 8.42
CA LEU A 24 2.55 -5.94 7.35
C LEU A 24 1.21 -6.49 7.84
N SER A 25 1.21 -7.25 8.94
CA SER A 25 0.04 -8.02 9.36
C SER A 25 -0.64 -7.49 10.63
N ALA A 26 0.03 -6.66 11.41
CA ALA A 26 -0.54 -6.11 12.65
C ALA A 26 -1.08 -4.70 12.40
N PRO A 27 -2.38 -4.44 12.67
CA PRO A 27 -2.96 -3.11 12.41
C PRO A 27 -2.30 -2.00 13.21
N SER A 28 -1.82 -2.28 14.42
CA SER A 28 -1.12 -1.30 15.25
C SER A 28 0.21 -0.85 14.65
N LEU A 29 0.88 -1.74 13.91
CA LEU A 29 2.13 -1.41 13.23
C LEU A 29 1.90 -0.84 11.84
N LEU A 30 0.96 -1.42 11.10
CA LEU A 30 0.65 -1.05 9.72
C LEU A 30 0.33 0.43 9.59
N GLY A 31 -0.47 0.98 10.50
CA GLY A 31 -0.84 2.39 10.50
C GLY A 31 0.30 3.34 10.85
N GLN A 32 1.41 2.84 11.37
CA GLN A 32 2.55 3.67 11.73
C GLN A 32 3.52 3.92 10.57
N TRP A 33 3.55 3.05 9.59
CA TRP A 33 4.45 3.21 8.45
C TRP A 33 3.73 3.46 7.13
N TYR A 34 2.53 2.93 6.94
CA TYR A 34 1.75 3.09 5.72
C TYR A 34 1.09 4.48 5.69
N GLY A 35 1.15 5.15 4.54
CA GLY A 35 0.61 6.50 4.40
C GLY A 35 1.51 7.56 5.03
N ALA A 36 2.82 7.45 4.82
CA ALA A 36 3.79 8.40 5.37
C ALA A 36 3.45 9.85 5.01
N GLY A 37 3.38 10.72 6.02
CA GLY A 37 3.05 12.13 5.83
C GLY A 37 1.56 12.44 5.77
N VAL A 38 0.70 11.43 5.94
CA VAL A 38 -0.75 11.57 5.86
C VAL A 38 -1.37 11.01 7.15
N GLU A 39 -2.39 11.67 7.67
CA GLU A 39 -3.15 11.13 8.80
C GLU A 39 -3.98 9.96 8.29
N THR A 40 -3.71 8.76 8.79
CA THR A 40 -4.42 7.54 8.40
C THR A 40 -5.25 7.02 9.56
N VAL A 41 -6.55 6.85 9.32
CA VAL A 41 -7.49 6.30 10.32
C VAL A 41 -7.98 4.94 9.83
N THR A 42 -7.89 3.92 10.67
CA THR A 42 -8.40 2.59 10.38
C THR A 42 -9.80 2.44 10.94
N HIS A 43 -10.77 2.14 10.07
CA HIS A 43 -12.17 1.92 10.44
C HIS A 43 -12.54 0.44 10.57
N GLY A 44 -11.76 -0.44 9.99
CA GLY A 44 -11.96 -1.88 10.09
C GLY A 44 -10.75 -2.61 9.56
N PHE A 45 -10.46 -3.76 10.15
CA PHE A 45 -9.29 -4.53 9.75
C PHE A 45 -9.52 -6.02 10.04
N ALA A 46 -9.45 -6.85 8.98
CA ALA A 46 -9.52 -8.29 9.08
C ALA A 46 -8.42 -8.88 8.20
N PHE A 47 -7.31 -9.29 8.82
CA PHE A 47 -6.14 -9.81 8.10
C PHE A 47 -6.31 -11.30 7.81
N GLU A 48 -7.09 -11.56 6.76
CA GLU A 48 -7.35 -12.92 6.25
C GLU A 48 -7.69 -12.81 4.77
N GLU A 49 -7.49 -13.89 4.03
CA GLU A 49 -7.89 -13.90 2.61
C GLU A 49 -9.39 -13.69 2.52
N GLY A 50 -9.81 -12.69 1.73
CA GLY A 50 -11.19 -12.26 1.64
C GLY A 50 -11.57 -11.18 2.65
N GLY A 51 -10.72 -10.90 3.64
CA GLY A 51 -10.93 -9.81 4.58
C GLY A 51 -10.57 -8.45 4.00
N GLU A 52 -10.89 -7.39 4.72
CA GLU A 52 -10.59 -6.03 4.26
C GLU A 52 -10.06 -5.13 5.36
N TRP A 53 -9.30 -4.14 4.92
CA TRP A 53 -8.84 -3.03 5.73
C TRP A 53 -9.47 -1.76 5.17
N ARG A 54 -10.27 -1.07 5.96
CA ARG A 54 -10.91 0.18 5.58
C ARG A 54 -10.13 1.34 6.14
N THR A 55 -9.65 2.22 5.27
CA THR A 55 -8.81 3.35 5.64
C THR A 55 -9.43 4.67 5.24
N GLU A 56 -9.14 5.69 6.04
CA GLU A 56 -9.45 7.06 5.73
C GLU A 56 -8.14 7.84 5.83
N MET A 57 -7.74 8.52 4.76
CA MET A 57 -6.53 9.33 4.72
C MET A 57 -6.90 10.80 4.61
N ARG A 58 -6.39 11.59 5.53
CA ARG A 58 -6.70 13.03 5.63
C ARG A 58 -5.45 13.86 5.37
N PHE A 59 -5.53 14.76 4.40
CA PHE A 59 -4.45 15.68 4.09
C PHE A 59 -4.98 16.90 3.34
N ASN A 60 -4.40 18.08 3.61
CA ASN A 60 -4.75 19.32 2.92
C ASN A 60 -6.26 19.61 2.87
N GLY A 61 -6.99 19.29 3.96
CA GLY A 61 -8.43 19.51 4.02
C GLY A 61 -9.26 18.53 3.21
N GLN A 62 -8.63 17.53 2.61
CA GLN A 62 -9.30 16.48 1.84
C GLN A 62 -9.25 15.14 2.57
N CYS A 63 -10.18 14.27 2.22
CA CYS A 63 -10.31 12.97 2.86
C CYS A 63 -10.57 11.92 1.79
N ASP A 64 -9.66 10.95 1.67
CA ASP A 64 -9.82 9.81 0.77
C ASP A 64 -10.13 8.56 1.57
N HIS A 65 -11.19 7.85 1.16
CA HIS A 65 -11.57 6.57 1.73
C HIS A 65 -11.13 5.44 0.80
N SER A 66 -10.63 4.35 1.37
CA SER A 66 -10.19 3.19 0.58
C SER A 66 -10.53 1.90 1.29
N ARG A 67 -10.86 0.88 0.50
CA ARG A 67 -10.99 -0.50 0.95
C ARG A 67 -9.81 -1.29 0.39
N ILE A 68 -9.08 -1.92 1.27
CA ILE A 68 -7.98 -2.80 0.87
C ILE A 68 -8.48 -4.23 1.10
N LEU A 69 -8.66 -4.96 0.00
CA LEU A 69 -9.17 -6.34 0.01
C LEU A 69 -7.99 -7.29 -0.06
N PHE A 70 -7.79 -8.09 0.99
CA PHE A 70 -6.70 -9.07 1.01
C PHE A 70 -7.03 -10.25 0.10
N LYS A 71 -6.24 -10.43 -0.95
CA LYS A 71 -6.45 -11.50 -1.96
C LYS A 71 -5.63 -12.74 -1.66
N THR A 72 -4.34 -12.55 -1.34
CA THR A 72 -3.42 -13.65 -1.07
C THR A 72 -2.59 -13.29 0.15
N ILE A 73 -2.51 -14.21 1.11
CA ILE A 73 -1.67 -14.07 2.29
C ILE A 73 -0.83 -15.33 2.40
N GLU A 74 0.44 -15.24 2.01
CA GLU A 74 1.43 -16.30 2.18
C GLU A 74 2.41 -15.80 3.24
N GLU A 75 2.30 -16.34 4.44
CA GLU A 75 3.06 -15.86 5.59
C GLU A 75 4.56 -15.73 5.29
N LYS A 76 5.12 -14.55 5.54
CA LYS A 76 6.53 -14.22 5.34
C LYS A 76 7.03 -14.40 3.90
N ALA A 77 6.13 -14.49 2.93
CA ALA A 77 6.50 -14.67 1.53
C ALA A 77 5.83 -13.66 0.62
N ARG A 78 4.50 -13.57 0.66
CA ARG A 78 3.79 -12.72 -0.30
C ARG A 78 2.44 -12.25 0.26
N LEU A 79 2.16 -10.97 0.06
CA LEU A 79 0.88 -10.35 0.40
C LEU A 79 0.37 -9.64 -0.84
N VAL A 80 -0.86 -9.99 -1.24
CA VAL A 80 -1.52 -9.34 -2.39
C VAL A 80 -2.82 -8.73 -1.91
N TRP A 81 -3.01 -7.46 -2.21
CA TRP A 81 -4.28 -6.81 -1.93
C TRP A 81 -4.79 -6.01 -3.12
N LEU A 82 -6.10 -5.84 -3.18
CA LEU A 82 -6.74 -4.94 -4.13
C LEU A 82 -7.12 -3.66 -3.39
N HIS A 83 -6.51 -2.54 -3.79
CA HIS A 83 -6.81 -1.23 -3.25
C HIS A 83 -7.94 -0.62 -4.07
N GLN A 84 -9.08 -0.33 -3.43
CA GLN A 84 -10.21 0.32 -4.08
C GLN A 84 -10.47 1.68 -3.47
N SER A 85 -10.56 2.71 -4.30
CA SER A 85 -11.04 4.02 -3.86
C SER A 85 -12.54 3.96 -3.61
N THR A 86 -13.01 4.55 -2.52
CA THR A 86 -14.43 4.52 -2.14
C THR A 86 -14.90 5.90 -1.69
N ASP A 87 -16.23 6.03 -1.53
CA ASP A 87 -16.83 7.16 -0.83
C ASP A 87 -16.85 6.89 0.69
N ALA A 88 -17.48 7.79 1.44
CA ALA A 88 -17.56 7.67 2.90
C ALA A 88 -18.44 6.50 3.37
N ASP A 89 -19.27 5.96 2.48
CA ASP A 89 -20.10 4.78 2.75
C ASP A 89 -19.44 3.48 2.29
N TRP A 90 -18.16 3.54 1.96
CA TRP A 90 -17.32 2.41 1.51
C TRP A 90 -17.80 1.79 0.19
N GLN A 91 -18.50 2.59 -0.63
CA GLN A 91 -18.88 2.18 -1.98
C GLN A 91 -17.83 2.68 -2.98
N LYS A 92 -17.52 1.85 -3.96
CA LYS A 92 -16.51 2.19 -4.98
C LYS A 92 -16.81 3.55 -5.62
N ALA A 93 -15.83 4.44 -5.60
CA ALA A 93 -15.95 5.80 -6.12
C ALA A 93 -14.56 6.36 -6.46
N PRO A 94 -14.46 7.36 -7.34
CA PRO A 94 -13.17 8.00 -7.62
C PRO A 94 -12.58 8.66 -6.37
N SER A 95 -11.25 8.73 -6.31
CA SER A 95 -10.56 9.47 -5.25
C SER A 95 -10.96 10.94 -5.30
N GLN A 96 -11.20 11.55 -4.14
CA GLN A 96 -11.54 12.97 -4.07
C GLN A 96 -10.34 13.85 -4.39
N SER A 97 -9.16 13.46 -3.93
CA SER A 97 -7.94 14.23 -4.16
C SER A 97 -7.40 14.06 -5.57
N LEU A 98 -7.66 12.93 -6.22
CA LEU A 98 -7.13 12.60 -7.53
C LEU A 98 -8.18 11.81 -8.35
N PRO A 99 -9.20 12.50 -8.91
CA PRO A 99 -10.35 11.82 -9.52
C PRO A 99 -10.04 10.89 -10.68
N ASN A 100 -8.95 11.10 -11.40
CA ASN A 100 -8.56 10.25 -12.52
C ASN A 100 -7.63 9.10 -12.11
N TRP A 101 -7.32 8.99 -10.82
CA TRP A 101 -6.53 7.87 -10.30
C TRP A 101 -7.30 6.57 -10.45
N PRO A 102 -6.63 5.46 -10.82
CA PRO A 102 -7.34 4.17 -10.96
C PRO A 102 -8.08 3.81 -9.69
N GLN A 103 -9.35 3.43 -9.84
CA GLN A 103 -10.17 3.05 -8.69
C GLN A 103 -9.74 1.72 -8.09
N ASP A 104 -9.20 0.82 -8.91
CA ASP A 104 -8.73 -0.49 -8.49
C ASP A 104 -7.26 -0.64 -8.83
N ILE A 105 -6.44 -0.93 -7.82
CA ILE A 105 -5.01 -1.19 -8.00
C ILE A 105 -4.65 -2.46 -7.24
N LEU A 106 -4.07 -3.42 -7.95
CA LEU A 106 -3.56 -4.64 -7.35
C LEU A 106 -2.13 -4.39 -6.86
N THR A 107 -1.92 -4.54 -5.56
CA THR A 107 -0.60 -4.36 -4.94
C THR A 107 -0.09 -5.70 -4.47
N THR A 108 1.15 -6.02 -4.82
CA THR A 108 1.83 -7.24 -4.40
C THR A 108 3.07 -6.87 -3.62
N ILE A 109 3.19 -7.41 -2.41
CA ILE A 109 4.38 -7.24 -1.56
C ILE A 109 5.01 -8.62 -1.42
N THR A 110 6.31 -8.72 -1.73
CA THR A 110 7.06 -9.97 -1.62
C THR A 110 8.19 -9.80 -0.61
N LEU A 111 8.47 -10.86 0.13
CA LEU A 111 9.57 -10.90 1.09
C LEU A 111 10.50 -12.05 0.74
N ALA A 112 11.81 -11.80 0.84
CA ALA A 112 12.84 -12.81 0.68
C ALA A 112 13.95 -12.55 1.69
N PRO A 113 14.56 -13.62 2.25
CA PRO A 113 15.67 -13.44 3.18
C PRO A 113 16.90 -12.87 2.45
N ALA A 114 17.60 -11.95 3.12
CA ALA A 114 18.83 -11.33 2.61
C ALA A 114 19.84 -11.25 3.78
N GLY A 115 20.38 -12.40 4.20
CA GLY A 115 21.17 -12.50 5.41
C GLY A 115 20.30 -12.22 6.64
N GLU A 116 20.69 -11.25 7.45
CA GLU A 116 19.90 -10.80 8.60
C GLU A 116 18.84 -9.77 8.23
N HIS A 117 18.86 -9.32 6.98
CA HIS A 117 17.89 -8.37 6.44
C HIS A 117 16.77 -9.08 5.68
N THR A 118 15.77 -8.31 5.29
CA THR A 118 14.69 -8.78 4.45
C THR A 118 14.64 -7.94 3.17
N LYS A 119 14.66 -8.61 2.04
CA LYS A 119 14.43 -7.95 0.76
C LYS A 119 12.93 -7.86 0.54
N LEU A 120 12.41 -6.64 0.48
CA LEU A 120 11.00 -6.37 0.25
C LEU A 120 10.81 -5.82 -1.15
N GLY A 121 9.93 -6.47 -1.92
CA GLY A 121 9.51 -5.98 -3.22
C GLY A 121 8.08 -5.51 -3.16
N VAL A 122 7.75 -4.45 -3.91
CA VAL A 122 6.39 -3.99 -4.07
C VAL A 122 6.11 -3.77 -5.55
N SER A 123 4.91 -4.18 -5.99
CA SER A 123 4.43 -3.86 -7.33
C SER A 123 2.99 -3.39 -7.26
N MET A 124 2.62 -2.47 -8.16
CA MET A 124 1.27 -1.95 -8.27
C MET A 124 0.85 -1.97 -9.74
N VAL A 125 -0.35 -2.50 -10.00
CA VAL A 125 -0.91 -2.63 -11.34
C VAL A 125 -2.36 -2.15 -11.32
N PRO A 126 -2.72 -1.13 -12.14
CA PRO A 126 -4.14 -0.76 -12.28
C PRO A 126 -4.95 -1.92 -12.86
N VAL A 127 -6.14 -2.15 -12.31
CA VAL A 127 -7.02 -3.25 -12.72
C VAL A 127 -8.26 -2.69 -13.40
N ALA A 128 -8.59 -3.20 -14.58
CA ALA A 128 -9.76 -2.77 -15.35
C ALA A 128 -9.84 -1.24 -15.49
N ALA A 129 -8.68 -0.60 -15.61
CA ALA A 129 -8.57 0.85 -15.67
C ALA A 129 -8.86 1.39 -17.06
N SER A 130 -9.54 2.54 -17.12
CA SER A 130 -9.74 3.29 -18.36
C SER A 130 -8.41 3.85 -18.86
N LEU A 131 -8.38 4.33 -20.10
CA LEU A 131 -7.19 4.98 -20.63
C LEU A 131 -6.82 6.21 -19.78
N THR A 132 -7.80 7.02 -19.40
CA THR A 132 -7.58 8.19 -18.54
C THR A 132 -6.95 7.81 -17.22
N GLU A 133 -7.42 6.74 -16.59
CA GLU A 133 -6.87 6.25 -15.33
C GLU A 133 -5.43 5.75 -15.51
N ARG A 134 -5.14 5.02 -16.59
CA ARG A 134 -3.78 4.53 -16.86
C ARG A 134 -2.80 5.68 -17.12
N VAL A 135 -3.23 6.70 -17.84
CA VAL A 135 -2.42 7.89 -18.09
C VAL A 135 -2.12 8.61 -16.76
N CYS A 136 -3.14 8.76 -15.92
CA CYS A 136 -2.97 9.35 -14.59
C CYS A 136 -1.96 8.57 -13.74
N PHE A 137 -2.07 7.25 -13.74
CA PHE A 137 -1.14 6.38 -13.02
C PHE A 137 0.31 6.62 -13.46
N VAL A 138 0.55 6.67 -14.78
CA VAL A 138 1.90 6.90 -15.32
C VAL A 138 2.41 8.30 -14.95
N GLU A 139 1.58 9.31 -15.04
CA GLU A 139 1.95 10.68 -14.70
C GLU A 139 2.35 10.84 -13.23
N TYR A 140 1.74 10.07 -12.34
CA TYR A 140 1.99 10.15 -10.91
C TYR A 140 2.95 9.09 -10.39
N LEU A 141 3.62 8.32 -11.26
CA LEU A 141 4.62 7.33 -10.83
C LEU A 141 5.72 7.92 -9.92
N PRO A 142 6.27 9.12 -10.20
CA PRO A 142 7.26 9.69 -9.28
C PRO A 142 6.71 9.94 -7.88
N MET A 143 5.43 10.32 -7.75
CA MET A 143 4.77 10.49 -6.45
C MET A 143 4.58 9.15 -5.75
N VAL A 144 4.17 8.13 -6.50
CA VAL A 144 4.00 6.76 -5.98
C VAL A 144 5.33 6.22 -5.46
N GLU A 145 6.40 6.38 -6.24
CA GLU A 145 7.73 5.95 -5.83
C GLU A 145 8.18 6.67 -4.56
N GLY A 146 8.02 7.99 -4.52
CA GLY A 146 8.38 8.79 -3.34
C GLY A 146 7.60 8.37 -2.11
N GLY A 147 6.30 8.11 -2.25
CA GLY A 147 5.44 7.63 -1.17
C GLY A 147 5.89 6.28 -0.63
N TRP A 148 6.17 5.32 -1.51
CA TRP A 148 6.64 4.00 -1.09
C TRP A 148 8.03 4.05 -0.45
N ARG A 149 8.94 4.88 -0.97
CA ARG A 149 10.26 5.04 -0.36
C ARG A 149 10.15 5.58 1.07
N GLN A 150 9.27 6.56 1.28
CA GLN A 150 9.01 7.10 2.62
C GLN A 150 8.36 6.07 3.53
N ASN A 151 7.36 5.35 3.04
CA ASN A 151 6.69 4.29 3.79
C ASN A 151 7.68 3.24 4.27
N LEU A 152 8.52 2.74 3.39
CA LEU A 152 9.48 1.69 3.72
C LEU A 152 10.60 2.20 4.63
N ALA A 153 11.02 3.45 4.47
CA ALA A 153 11.98 4.07 5.39
C ALA A 153 11.39 4.18 6.79
N ARG A 154 10.11 4.53 6.92
CA ARG A 154 9.44 4.58 8.22
C ARG A 154 9.30 3.19 8.83
N MET A 155 8.94 2.18 8.02
CA MET A 155 8.89 0.80 8.47
C MET A 155 10.23 0.38 9.06
N GLU A 156 11.32 0.65 8.35
CA GLU A 156 12.65 0.28 8.80
C GLU A 156 13.01 0.95 10.14
N ARG A 157 12.77 2.26 10.26
CA ARG A 157 13.01 2.97 11.52
C ARG A 157 12.18 2.40 12.67
N LEU A 158 10.93 2.07 12.40
CA LEU A 158 10.03 1.47 13.38
C LEU A 158 10.56 0.12 13.88
N LEU A 159 11.06 -0.70 12.96
CA LEU A 159 11.49 -2.07 13.28
C LEU A 159 12.87 -2.14 13.90
N VAL A 160 13.77 -1.20 13.58
CA VAL A 160 15.10 -1.17 14.20
C VAL A 160 15.10 -0.41 15.53
N GLY A 161 13.96 0.15 15.93
CA GLY A 161 13.83 0.84 17.21
C GLY A 161 14.51 2.20 17.28
N GLU A 162 14.78 2.83 16.14
CA GLU A 162 15.31 4.18 16.13
C GLU A 162 14.24 5.16 16.60
N ALA A 163 14.63 6.04 17.55
CA ALA A 163 13.75 7.12 17.96
C ALA A 163 13.55 8.07 16.80
N ALA A 164 12.31 8.39 16.53
CA ALA A 164 11.97 9.32 15.46
C ALA A 164 12.47 10.73 15.77
#